data_00eacafc2337ae6179b655e78dbc9617
#
_entry.id   00eacafc2337ae6179b655e78dbc9617
#
_cell.length_a   1.000
_cell.length_b   1.000
_cell.length_c   1.000
_cell.angle_alpha   90.00
_cell.angle_beta   90.00
_cell.angle_gamma   90.00
#
_symmetry.space_group_name_H-M   'P 1'
#
loop_
_entity.id
_entity.type
_entity.pdbx_description
1 polymer ?
#
loop_
_entity_poly.entity_id
_entity_poly.type
_entity_poly.pdbx_seq_one_letter_code
_entity_poly.pdbx_strand_id
1 'polypeptide(L)'
;RITGKSDDSKLLSSDMQDILKVLRDIAQNINQPGSESAAELLLPRPVITTEQPTQRPQASAQGKVLLNWMQPMFSKLESLYRLPEGLLKSVAITESGGNQFAMSGAGAKGLFQFMDGTARDMGLRGNDVFDPMKSAEAAAKYLNQLLKQNGGDLSKTLASYNWGIGNVQRYGMDLMPQETRNYIPKVMSNMPGGSAQLSQETTINIYGANDPASTGREVADRQSGVNSRLTQQLQPRVY
;
A
#
# COMPACT_ATOMS: atom_id res chain seq x y z
N ARG A 1 -15.05 44.05 -37.75
CA ARG A 1 -14.19 44.26 -36.56
C ARG A 1 -14.51 43.17 -35.57
N ILE A 2 -13.62 42.19 -35.48
CA ILE A 2 -13.68 41.11 -34.50
C ILE A 2 -12.56 41.40 -33.51
N THR A 3 -12.92 41.75 -32.29
CA THR A 3 -12.02 41.78 -31.15
C THR A 3 -12.53 40.77 -30.16
N GLY A 4 -12.08 39.53 -30.31
CA GLY A 4 -12.20 38.47 -29.31
C GLY A 4 -10.82 38.16 -28.80
N LYS A 5 -10.37 38.81 -27.73
CA LYS A 5 -9.32 38.28 -26.88
C LYS A 5 -10.01 37.28 -25.99
N SER A 6 -9.86 35.98 -26.29
CA SER A 6 -10.25 34.91 -25.40
C SER A 6 -9.30 34.93 -24.22
N ASP A 7 -9.89 35.01 -23.04
CA ASP A 7 -9.23 34.83 -21.75
C ASP A 7 -8.84 33.34 -21.58
N ASP A 8 -7.79 32.91 -22.29
CA ASP A 8 -7.23 31.57 -22.16
C ASP A 8 -6.44 31.37 -20.85
N SER A 9 -6.39 32.39 -20.00
CA SER A 9 -5.65 32.34 -18.73
C SER A 9 -6.41 31.69 -17.56
N LYS A 10 -7.68 31.32 -17.74
CA LYS A 10 -8.51 30.73 -16.68
C LYS A 10 -8.61 29.20 -16.69
N LEU A 11 -7.98 28.54 -17.66
CA LEU A 11 -8.06 27.09 -17.84
C LEU A 11 -6.78 26.33 -17.46
N LEU A 12 -5.77 27.01 -16.94
CA LEU A 12 -4.59 26.34 -16.41
C LEU A 12 -4.93 25.79 -15.02
N SER A 13 -4.75 24.48 -14.84
CA SER A 13 -4.90 23.84 -13.52
C SER A 13 -3.98 24.51 -12.50
N SER A 14 -4.36 24.50 -11.22
CA SER A 14 -3.55 25.03 -10.12
C SER A 14 -2.09 24.55 -10.19
N ASP A 15 -1.90 23.28 -10.53
CA ASP A 15 -0.59 22.64 -10.64
C ASP A 15 0.27 23.26 -11.75
N MET A 16 -0.34 23.69 -12.86
CA MET A 16 0.38 24.31 -13.97
C MET A 16 0.76 25.76 -13.64
N GLN A 17 -0.05 26.45 -12.83
CA GLN A 17 0.27 27.78 -12.31
C GLN A 17 1.43 27.73 -11.31
N ASP A 18 1.49 26.70 -10.48
CA ASP A 18 2.59 26.48 -9.53
C ASP A 18 3.90 26.15 -10.26
N ILE A 19 3.85 25.33 -11.32
CA ILE A 19 5.00 25.06 -12.19
C ILE A 19 5.51 26.33 -12.86
N LEU A 20 4.61 27.16 -13.39
CA LEU A 20 4.98 28.44 -14.03
C LEU A 20 5.57 29.44 -13.04
N LYS A 21 5.13 29.43 -11.78
CA LYS A 21 5.69 30.25 -10.70
C LYS A 21 7.12 29.81 -10.39
N VAL A 22 7.33 28.50 -10.20
CA VAL A 22 8.67 27.93 -9.96
C VAL A 22 9.63 28.25 -11.11
N LEU A 23 9.20 28.11 -12.36
CA LEU A 23 10.02 28.43 -13.54
C LEU A 23 10.37 29.92 -13.61
N ARG A 24 9.45 30.79 -13.20
CA ARG A 24 9.69 32.24 -13.15
C ARG A 24 10.69 32.61 -12.04
N ASP A 25 10.56 31.97 -10.87
CA ASP A 25 11.49 32.20 -9.75
C ASP A 25 12.90 31.70 -10.09
N ILE A 26 13.01 30.58 -10.82
CA ILE A 26 14.28 30.07 -11.36
C ILE A 26 14.88 31.07 -12.37
N ALA A 27 14.09 31.57 -13.29
CA ALA A 27 14.55 32.54 -14.30
C ALA A 27 15.01 33.89 -13.70
N GLN A 28 14.43 34.29 -12.56
CA GLN A 28 14.84 35.51 -11.84
C GLN A 28 16.13 35.30 -11.03
N ASN A 29 16.37 34.08 -10.51
CA ASN A 29 17.57 33.78 -9.74
C ASN A 29 18.85 33.58 -10.60
N ILE A 30 18.68 33.22 -11.87
CA ILE A 30 19.83 33.01 -12.80
C ILE A 30 20.54 34.33 -13.11
N ASN A 31 19.90 35.49 -12.93
CA ASN A 31 20.44 36.82 -13.26
C ASN A 31 21.10 37.56 -12.09
N GLN A 32 21.30 36.93 -10.94
CA GLN A 32 22.02 37.56 -9.83
C GLN A 32 23.50 37.13 -9.81
N PRO A 33 24.45 38.06 -9.80
CA PRO A 33 25.86 37.73 -9.67
C PRO A 33 26.15 37.25 -8.23
N GLY A 34 26.44 35.96 -8.11
CA GLY A 34 26.72 35.30 -6.83
C GLY A 34 25.89 34.04 -6.53
N SER A 35 25.02 33.61 -7.43
CA SER A 35 24.25 32.38 -7.26
C SER A 35 25.12 31.17 -7.57
N GLU A 36 25.14 30.23 -6.65
CA GLU A 36 25.73 28.92 -6.83
C GLU A 36 25.19 28.26 -8.11
N SER A 37 26.10 27.53 -8.77
CA SER A 37 25.96 26.94 -10.09
C SER A 37 24.57 26.38 -10.40
N ALA A 38 23.98 26.81 -11.53
CA ALA A 38 22.70 26.33 -12.07
C ALA A 38 22.60 24.81 -12.27
N ALA A 39 23.70 24.08 -12.14
CA ALA A 39 23.74 22.62 -12.17
C ALA A 39 23.11 21.97 -10.94
N GLU A 40 23.06 22.68 -9.79
CA GLU A 40 22.49 22.16 -8.53
C GLU A 40 20.95 22.27 -8.52
N LEU A 41 20.38 23.14 -9.32
CA LEU A 41 18.93 23.35 -9.46
C LEU A 41 18.24 22.36 -10.43
N LEU A 42 19.02 21.64 -11.24
CA LEU A 42 18.51 20.68 -12.24
C LEU A 42 18.55 19.22 -11.77
N LEU A 43 19.08 18.95 -10.58
CA LEU A 43 18.92 17.64 -9.99
C LEU A 43 17.46 17.48 -9.52
N PRO A 44 16.76 16.42 -9.96
CA PRO A 44 15.46 16.12 -9.41
C PRO A 44 15.65 15.94 -7.90
N ARG A 45 15.20 16.92 -7.11
CA ARG A 45 15.02 16.70 -5.69
C ARG A 45 14.12 15.49 -5.56
N PRO A 46 14.50 14.44 -4.81
CA PRO A 46 13.56 13.42 -4.48
C PRO A 46 12.37 14.14 -3.85
N VAL A 47 11.24 14.11 -4.53
CA VAL A 47 9.97 14.49 -3.94
C VAL A 47 9.80 13.46 -2.84
N ILE A 48 10.18 13.82 -1.62
CA ILE A 48 9.75 13.08 -0.44
C ILE A 48 8.26 13.37 -0.39
N THR A 49 7.49 12.56 -1.11
CA THR A 49 6.10 12.37 -0.77
C THR A 49 6.14 11.84 0.66
N THR A 50 5.94 12.72 1.61
CA THR A 50 5.50 12.32 2.94
C THR A 50 4.19 11.60 2.69
N GLU A 51 4.28 10.29 2.43
CA GLU A 51 3.11 9.43 2.48
C GLU A 51 2.54 9.68 3.88
N GLN A 52 1.38 10.32 3.91
CA GLN A 52 0.64 10.45 5.17
C GLN A 52 0.52 9.03 5.71
N PRO A 53 0.86 8.80 6.99
CA PRO A 53 0.77 7.47 7.57
C PRO A 53 -0.64 6.97 7.30
N THR A 54 -0.74 5.89 6.53
CA THR A 54 -2.03 5.29 6.19
C THR A 54 -2.73 4.98 7.50
N GLN A 55 -3.84 5.66 7.76
CA GLN A 55 -4.58 5.46 9.00
C GLN A 55 -4.89 3.97 9.14
N ARG A 56 -4.52 3.40 10.29
CA ARG A 56 -4.83 2.03 10.63
C ARG A 56 -6.35 1.82 10.57
N PRO A 57 -6.86 0.91 9.71
CA PRO A 57 -8.28 0.65 9.63
C PRO A 57 -8.84 0.22 10.98
N GLN A 58 -10.03 0.69 11.31
CA GLN A 58 -10.72 0.38 12.56
C GLN A 58 -12.01 -0.37 12.25
N ALA A 59 -12.31 -1.40 13.04
CA ALA A 59 -13.61 -2.02 13.01
C ALA A 59 -14.67 -1.09 13.64
N SER A 60 -15.90 -1.13 13.11
CA SER A 60 -17.05 -0.53 13.76
C SER A 60 -17.30 -1.15 15.14
N ALA A 61 -18.10 -0.50 15.99
CA ALA A 61 -18.44 -1.07 17.30
C ALA A 61 -19.06 -2.48 17.18
N GLN A 62 -20.00 -2.65 16.25
CA GLN A 62 -20.64 -3.94 15.95
C GLN A 62 -19.65 -4.92 15.32
N GLY A 63 -18.79 -4.43 14.42
CA GLY A 63 -17.74 -5.24 13.81
C GLY A 63 -16.74 -5.78 14.82
N LYS A 64 -16.38 -5.00 15.85
CA LYS A 64 -15.51 -5.46 16.94
C LYS A 64 -16.13 -6.62 17.70
N VAL A 65 -17.42 -6.55 17.99
CA VAL A 65 -18.13 -7.64 18.68
C VAL A 65 -18.12 -8.91 17.85
N LEU A 66 -18.48 -8.82 16.57
CA LEU A 66 -18.47 -9.97 15.66
C LEU A 66 -17.06 -10.57 15.52
N LEU A 67 -16.06 -9.76 15.25
CA LEU A 67 -14.69 -10.22 15.03
C LEU A 67 -14.07 -10.83 16.30
N ASN A 68 -14.38 -10.31 17.46
CA ASN A 68 -13.94 -10.89 18.74
C ASN A 68 -14.60 -12.26 18.98
N TRP A 69 -15.88 -12.39 18.67
CA TRP A 69 -16.59 -13.66 18.75
C TRP A 69 -16.01 -14.69 17.77
N MET A 70 -15.58 -14.26 16.58
CA MET A 70 -14.96 -15.13 15.57
C MET A 70 -13.49 -15.47 15.82
N GLN A 71 -12.83 -14.84 16.80
CA GLN A 71 -11.39 -14.99 17.02
C GLN A 71 -10.93 -16.46 17.13
N PRO A 72 -11.61 -17.36 17.86
CA PRO A 72 -11.21 -18.77 17.94
C PRO A 72 -11.25 -19.46 16.58
N MET A 73 -12.22 -19.12 15.74
CA MET A 73 -12.33 -19.66 14.40
C MET A 73 -11.24 -19.12 13.48
N PHE A 74 -10.95 -17.82 13.54
CA PHE A 74 -9.83 -17.26 12.79
C PHE A 74 -8.52 -17.96 13.11
N SER A 75 -8.19 -18.12 14.38
CA SER A 75 -6.97 -18.81 14.81
C SER A 75 -6.91 -20.26 14.30
N LYS A 76 -8.03 -20.96 14.34
CA LYS A 76 -8.13 -22.33 13.83
C LYS A 76 -7.94 -22.39 12.31
N LEU A 77 -8.56 -21.48 11.55
CA LEU A 77 -8.45 -21.41 10.10
C LEU A 77 -7.04 -21.00 9.67
N GLU A 78 -6.44 -20.03 10.35
CA GLU A 78 -5.06 -19.60 10.08
C GLU A 78 -4.07 -20.74 10.29
N SER A 79 -4.23 -21.51 11.37
CA SER A 79 -3.44 -22.71 11.61
C SER A 79 -3.66 -23.78 10.53
N LEU A 80 -4.91 -24.09 10.20
CA LEU A 80 -5.28 -25.10 9.22
C LEU A 80 -4.75 -24.79 7.82
N TYR A 81 -4.87 -23.55 7.40
CA TYR A 81 -4.45 -23.06 6.07
C TYR A 81 -3.04 -22.48 6.05
N ARG A 82 -2.29 -22.60 7.17
CA ARG A 82 -0.91 -22.08 7.31
C ARG A 82 -0.79 -20.60 6.92
N LEU A 83 -1.71 -19.81 7.42
CA LEU A 83 -1.71 -18.37 7.26
C LEU A 83 -1.01 -17.69 8.43
N PRO A 84 -0.43 -16.50 8.23
CA PRO A 84 0.08 -15.70 9.34
C PRO A 84 -1.01 -15.39 10.36
N GLU A 85 -0.63 -15.38 11.64
CA GLU A 85 -1.54 -15.03 12.74
C GLU A 85 -2.13 -13.62 12.57
N GLY A 86 -3.43 -13.50 12.79
CA GLY A 86 -4.15 -12.23 12.70
C GLY A 86 -4.48 -11.77 11.28
N LEU A 87 -4.09 -12.52 10.26
CA LEU A 87 -4.32 -12.14 8.86
C LEU A 87 -5.83 -12.04 8.54
N LEU A 88 -6.62 -13.04 8.92
CA LEU A 88 -8.06 -13.07 8.61
C LEU A 88 -8.80 -11.90 9.26
N LYS A 89 -8.54 -11.63 10.53
CA LYS A 89 -9.13 -10.47 11.22
C LYS A 89 -8.71 -9.15 10.57
N SER A 90 -7.44 -9.01 10.22
CA SER A 90 -6.90 -7.80 9.60
C SER A 90 -7.51 -7.55 8.22
N VAL A 91 -7.69 -8.58 7.41
CA VAL A 91 -8.37 -8.48 6.10
C VAL A 91 -9.84 -8.08 6.32
N ALA A 92 -10.56 -8.74 7.22
CA ALA A 92 -11.96 -8.41 7.50
C ALA A 92 -12.15 -6.96 7.97
N ILE A 93 -11.25 -6.45 8.82
CA ILE A 93 -11.29 -5.04 9.25
C ILE A 93 -11.05 -4.10 8.05
N THR A 94 -10.08 -4.40 7.22
CA THR A 94 -9.71 -3.55 6.08
C THR A 94 -10.80 -3.55 5.01
N GLU A 95 -11.43 -4.69 4.75
CA GLU A 95 -12.44 -4.85 3.71
C GLU A 95 -13.80 -4.28 4.10
N SER A 96 -14.26 -4.54 5.31
CA SER A 96 -15.64 -4.25 5.71
C SER A 96 -15.80 -3.56 7.06
N GLY A 97 -14.70 -3.33 7.79
CA GLY A 97 -14.79 -2.88 9.19
C GLY A 97 -15.49 -3.89 10.10
N GLY A 98 -15.55 -5.17 9.72
CA GLY A 98 -16.26 -6.21 10.45
C GLY A 98 -17.77 -6.30 10.15
N ASN A 99 -18.25 -5.69 9.07
CA ASN A 99 -19.64 -5.77 8.65
C ASN A 99 -19.87 -6.95 7.71
N GLN A 100 -20.56 -7.99 8.19
CA GLN A 100 -20.90 -9.18 7.39
C GLN A 100 -21.86 -8.90 6.22
N PHE A 101 -22.60 -7.80 6.25
CA PHE A 101 -23.54 -7.41 5.20
C PHE A 101 -23.01 -6.32 4.28
N ALA A 102 -21.72 -5.97 4.37
CA ALA A 102 -21.14 -4.95 3.54
C ALA A 102 -21.28 -5.27 2.05
N MET A 103 -21.62 -4.25 1.28
CA MET A 103 -21.67 -4.30 -0.18
C MET A 103 -20.96 -3.08 -0.75
N SER A 104 -20.05 -3.28 -1.70
CA SER A 104 -19.40 -2.18 -2.41
C SER A 104 -20.17 -1.80 -3.68
N GLY A 105 -19.94 -0.59 -4.19
CA GLY A 105 -20.49 -0.16 -5.47
C GLY A 105 -20.03 -1.00 -6.66
N ALA A 106 -18.89 -1.69 -6.54
CA ALA A 106 -18.35 -2.60 -7.55
C ALA A 106 -18.93 -4.04 -7.45
N GLY A 107 -19.77 -4.32 -6.44
CA GLY A 107 -20.41 -5.62 -6.26
C GLY A 107 -19.66 -6.61 -5.37
N ALA A 108 -18.63 -6.15 -4.64
CA ALA A 108 -18.01 -6.96 -3.60
C ALA A 108 -18.93 -7.08 -2.38
N LYS A 109 -18.98 -8.25 -1.74
CA LYS A 109 -19.97 -8.59 -0.73
C LYS A 109 -19.37 -9.23 0.49
N GLY A 110 -19.97 -8.94 1.65
CA GLY A 110 -19.75 -9.61 2.92
C GLY A 110 -18.51 -9.14 3.66
N LEU A 111 -18.18 -9.89 4.71
CA LEU A 111 -17.10 -9.60 5.64
C LEU A 111 -15.73 -9.45 4.97
N PHE A 112 -15.48 -10.23 3.93
CA PHE A 112 -14.23 -10.30 3.17
C PHE A 112 -14.31 -9.71 1.76
N GLN A 113 -15.43 -9.06 1.41
CA GLN A 113 -15.63 -8.36 0.16
C GLN A 113 -15.33 -9.22 -1.08
N PHE A 114 -15.94 -10.41 -1.14
CA PHE A 114 -15.84 -11.27 -2.30
C PHE A 114 -16.59 -10.74 -3.52
N MET A 115 -15.94 -10.75 -4.66
CA MET A 115 -16.60 -10.64 -5.95
C MET A 115 -17.30 -11.97 -6.30
N ASP A 116 -18.39 -11.92 -7.04
CA ASP A 116 -19.24 -13.09 -7.35
C ASP A 116 -18.48 -14.28 -7.97
N GLY A 117 -17.51 -14.00 -8.85
CA GLY A 117 -16.67 -15.03 -9.47
C GLY A 117 -15.81 -15.75 -8.44
N THR A 118 -15.06 -15.00 -7.65
CA THR A 118 -14.19 -15.57 -6.59
C THR A 118 -15.00 -16.28 -5.51
N ALA A 119 -16.16 -15.73 -5.13
CA ALA A 119 -17.07 -16.36 -4.19
C ALA A 119 -17.49 -17.76 -4.65
N ARG A 120 -17.90 -17.88 -5.91
CA ARG A 120 -18.26 -19.18 -6.51
C ARG A 120 -17.10 -20.15 -6.57
N ASP A 121 -15.92 -19.68 -6.96
CA ASP A 121 -14.70 -20.50 -7.03
C ASP A 121 -14.31 -21.03 -5.66
N MET A 122 -14.57 -20.26 -4.59
CA MET A 122 -14.33 -20.65 -3.20
C MET A 122 -15.48 -21.46 -2.58
N GLY A 123 -16.54 -21.74 -3.34
CA GLY A 123 -17.65 -22.59 -2.90
C GLY A 123 -18.80 -21.87 -2.21
N LEU A 124 -18.80 -20.54 -2.19
CA LEU A 124 -19.92 -19.76 -1.66
C LEU A 124 -21.07 -19.71 -2.65
N ARG A 125 -22.28 -19.99 -2.18
CA ARG A 125 -23.51 -20.03 -2.97
C ARG A 125 -24.56 -19.07 -2.39
N GLY A 126 -25.22 -18.30 -3.25
CA GLY A 126 -26.30 -17.39 -2.84
C GLY A 126 -25.87 -16.44 -1.71
N ASN A 127 -26.56 -16.53 -0.58
CA ASN A 127 -26.30 -15.69 0.59
C ASN A 127 -25.15 -16.17 1.49
N ASP A 128 -24.46 -17.25 1.14
CA ASP A 128 -23.31 -17.74 1.91
C ASP A 128 -22.23 -16.69 2.09
N VAL A 129 -22.09 -15.77 1.14
CA VAL A 129 -21.15 -14.65 1.18
C VAL A 129 -21.42 -13.70 2.37
N PHE A 130 -22.64 -13.68 2.89
CA PHE A 130 -23.04 -12.90 4.07
C PHE A 130 -23.00 -13.69 5.38
N ASP A 131 -22.75 -15.02 5.30
CA ASP A 131 -22.50 -15.84 6.46
C ASP A 131 -21.03 -15.65 6.90
N PRO A 132 -20.77 -15.13 8.12
CA PRO A 132 -19.40 -14.81 8.51
C PRO A 132 -18.51 -16.03 8.65
N MET A 133 -19.06 -17.18 9.03
CA MET A 133 -18.31 -18.42 9.21
C MET A 133 -17.90 -19.04 7.87
N LYS A 134 -18.84 -19.13 6.93
CA LYS A 134 -18.60 -19.62 5.57
C LYS A 134 -17.67 -18.69 4.80
N SER A 135 -17.86 -17.39 4.95
CA SER A 135 -17.03 -16.37 4.32
C SER A 135 -15.60 -16.40 4.85
N ALA A 136 -15.41 -16.61 6.16
CA ALA A 136 -14.08 -16.76 6.76
C ALA A 136 -13.33 -18.00 6.26
N GLU A 137 -14.01 -19.13 6.14
CA GLU A 137 -13.42 -20.35 5.58
C GLU A 137 -13.00 -20.16 4.11
N ALA A 138 -13.88 -19.56 3.30
CA ALA A 138 -13.58 -19.24 1.92
C ALA A 138 -12.39 -18.27 1.80
N ALA A 139 -12.32 -17.24 2.65
CA ALA A 139 -11.21 -16.30 2.68
C ALA A 139 -9.89 -16.97 3.07
N ALA A 140 -9.90 -17.86 4.06
CA ALA A 140 -8.71 -18.61 4.45
C ALA A 140 -8.19 -19.51 3.32
N LYS A 141 -9.10 -20.20 2.64
CA LYS A 141 -8.77 -21.03 1.47
C LYS A 141 -8.20 -20.18 0.33
N TYR A 142 -8.82 -19.05 0.03
CA TYR A 142 -8.37 -18.17 -1.05
C TYR A 142 -7.00 -17.54 -0.75
N LEU A 143 -6.81 -17.02 0.45
CA LEU A 143 -5.51 -16.47 0.88
C LEU A 143 -4.40 -17.53 0.85
N ASN A 144 -4.68 -18.76 1.25
CA ASN A 144 -3.71 -19.86 1.14
C ASN A 144 -3.33 -20.15 -0.32
N GLN A 145 -4.29 -20.16 -1.23
CA GLN A 145 -4.02 -20.34 -2.66
C GLN A 145 -3.14 -19.19 -3.20
N LEU A 146 -3.48 -17.95 -2.88
CA LEU A 146 -2.70 -16.78 -3.29
C LEU A 146 -1.29 -16.79 -2.70
N LEU A 147 -1.16 -17.18 -1.42
CA LEU A 147 0.14 -17.25 -0.74
C LEU A 147 1.05 -18.29 -1.42
N LYS A 148 0.52 -19.46 -1.77
CA LYS A 148 1.26 -20.48 -2.51
C LYS A 148 1.66 -20.01 -3.90
N GLN A 149 0.75 -19.38 -4.64
CA GLN A 149 1.02 -18.85 -5.98
C GLN A 149 2.05 -17.72 -5.98
N ASN A 150 2.16 -16.99 -4.89
CA ASN A 150 3.14 -15.92 -4.70
C ASN A 150 4.42 -16.36 -3.96
N GLY A 151 4.65 -17.67 -3.83
CA GLY A 151 5.87 -18.19 -3.21
C GLY A 151 6.03 -17.87 -1.72
N GLY A 152 4.93 -17.64 -1.00
CA GLY A 152 4.93 -17.28 0.41
C GLY A 152 5.09 -15.78 0.70
N ASP A 153 5.14 -14.94 -0.34
CA ASP A 153 5.25 -13.48 -0.18
C ASP A 153 3.89 -12.88 0.22
N LEU A 154 3.80 -12.38 1.46
CA LEU A 154 2.57 -11.81 2.01
C LEU A 154 2.16 -10.52 1.29
N SER A 155 3.11 -9.64 0.96
CA SER A 155 2.81 -8.40 0.24
C SER A 155 2.21 -8.66 -1.14
N LYS A 156 2.78 -9.60 -1.90
CA LYS A 156 2.23 -10.04 -3.19
C LYS A 156 0.87 -10.72 -3.03
N THR A 157 0.67 -11.46 -1.95
CA THR A 157 -0.61 -12.10 -1.63
C THR A 157 -1.70 -11.08 -1.38
N LEU A 158 -1.42 -10.05 -0.58
CA LEU A 158 -2.35 -8.95 -0.33
C LEU A 158 -2.63 -8.11 -1.57
N ALA A 159 -1.59 -7.84 -2.37
CA ALA A 159 -1.77 -7.21 -3.68
C ALA A 159 -2.68 -8.05 -4.60
N SER A 160 -2.50 -9.36 -4.60
CA SER A 160 -3.31 -10.29 -5.39
C SER A 160 -4.75 -10.36 -4.91
N TYR A 161 -4.97 -10.27 -3.60
CA TYR A 161 -6.32 -10.24 -3.03
C TYR A 161 -7.10 -9.00 -3.44
N ASN A 162 -6.49 -7.83 -3.38
CA ASN A 162 -7.12 -6.55 -3.70
C ASN A 162 -7.19 -6.27 -5.21
N TRP A 163 -6.12 -6.51 -5.94
CA TRP A 163 -5.99 -6.15 -7.37
C TRP A 163 -6.20 -7.32 -8.34
N GLY A 164 -6.12 -8.54 -7.83
CA GLY A 164 -6.19 -9.78 -8.61
C GLY A 164 -4.83 -10.34 -8.96
N ILE A 165 -4.70 -11.67 -8.80
CA ILE A 165 -3.44 -12.40 -9.07
C ILE A 165 -2.96 -12.23 -10.53
N GLY A 166 -3.90 -12.19 -11.48
CA GLY A 166 -3.58 -11.99 -12.90
C GLY A 166 -2.91 -10.65 -13.16
N ASN A 167 -3.32 -9.59 -12.48
CA ASN A 167 -2.69 -8.27 -12.59
C ASN A 167 -1.30 -8.27 -11.97
N VAL A 168 -1.15 -8.87 -10.79
CA VAL A 168 0.16 -8.97 -10.12
C VAL A 168 1.15 -9.75 -10.97
N GLN A 169 0.73 -10.86 -11.57
CA GLN A 169 1.57 -11.67 -12.45
C GLN A 169 1.93 -10.96 -13.76
N ARG A 170 0.96 -10.22 -14.33
CA ARG A 170 1.16 -9.52 -15.62
C ARG A 170 1.97 -8.24 -15.50
N TYR A 171 1.72 -7.44 -14.47
CA TYR A 171 2.25 -6.09 -14.35
C TYR A 171 3.30 -5.93 -13.25
N GLY A 172 3.43 -6.91 -12.35
CA GLY A 172 4.33 -6.85 -11.20
C GLY A 172 3.87 -5.87 -10.12
N MET A 173 4.65 -5.80 -9.04
CA MET A 173 4.34 -4.95 -7.89
C MET A 173 4.57 -3.45 -8.17
N ASP A 174 5.45 -3.12 -9.10
CA ASP A 174 5.82 -1.73 -9.41
C ASP A 174 4.69 -0.95 -10.08
N LEU A 175 3.81 -1.63 -10.79
CA LEU A 175 2.67 -1.03 -11.49
C LEU A 175 1.35 -1.12 -10.73
N MET A 176 1.38 -1.48 -9.45
CA MET A 176 0.17 -1.50 -8.63
C MET A 176 -0.52 -0.14 -8.60
N PRO A 177 -1.87 -0.10 -8.63
CA PRO A 177 -2.63 1.10 -8.34
C PRO A 177 -2.36 1.62 -6.93
N GLN A 178 -2.55 2.91 -6.71
CA GLN A 178 -2.38 3.54 -5.39
C GLN A 178 -3.29 2.89 -4.33
N GLU A 179 -4.49 2.48 -4.71
CA GLU A 179 -5.40 1.75 -3.82
C GLU A 179 -4.75 0.47 -3.28
N THR A 180 -4.16 -0.34 -4.17
CA THR A 180 -3.49 -1.59 -3.78
C THR A 180 -2.23 -1.33 -2.95
N ARG A 181 -1.46 -0.29 -3.30
CA ARG A 181 -0.30 0.14 -2.50
C ARG A 181 -0.67 0.52 -1.08
N ASN A 182 -1.82 1.18 -0.90
CA ASN A 182 -2.35 1.56 0.41
C ASN A 182 -2.97 0.39 1.15
N TYR A 183 -3.51 -0.59 0.42
CA TYR A 183 -4.16 -1.78 1.00
C TYR A 183 -3.19 -2.63 1.82
N ILE A 184 -2.01 -2.90 1.29
CA ILE A 184 -1.01 -3.74 1.93
C ILE A 184 -0.66 -3.27 3.35
N PRO A 185 -0.20 -2.03 3.57
CA PRO A 185 0.11 -1.55 4.90
C PRO A 185 -1.13 -1.43 5.81
N LYS A 186 -2.31 -1.18 5.27
CA LYS A 186 -3.56 -1.17 6.04
C LYS A 186 -3.86 -2.53 6.66
N VAL A 187 -3.73 -3.61 5.90
CA VAL A 187 -3.89 -4.96 6.43
C VAL A 187 -2.81 -5.27 7.44
N MET A 188 -1.54 -5.06 7.08
CA MET A 188 -0.41 -5.38 7.96
C MET A 188 -0.46 -4.63 9.29
N SER A 189 -0.95 -3.39 9.33
CA SER A 189 -1.03 -2.59 10.54
C SER A 189 -1.93 -3.18 11.63
N ASN A 190 -2.88 -4.04 11.26
CA ASN A 190 -3.77 -4.74 12.18
C ASN A 190 -3.30 -6.14 12.59
N MET A 191 -2.23 -6.63 11.99
CA MET A 191 -1.64 -7.92 12.35
C MET A 191 -0.76 -7.79 13.60
N PRO A 192 -0.55 -8.88 14.38
CA PRO A 192 0.43 -8.90 15.46
C PRO A 192 1.82 -8.48 14.97
N GLY A 193 2.45 -7.53 15.64
CA GLY A 193 3.74 -6.94 15.23
C GLY A 193 3.63 -5.83 14.18
N GLY A 194 2.48 -5.64 13.55
CA GLY A 194 2.27 -4.61 12.52
C GLY A 194 2.22 -3.17 13.04
N SER A 195 2.17 -2.99 14.35
CA SER A 195 2.29 -1.66 14.98
C SER A 195 3.73 -1.21 15.18
N ALA A 196 4.71 -2.02 14.84
CA ALA A 196 6.07 -1.56 14.68
C ALA A 196 6.13 -0.72 13.39
N GLN A 197 5.70 0.52 13.51
CA GLN A 197 5.92 1.53 12.48
C GLN A 197 7.43 1.73 12.42
N LEU A 198 8.09 1.06 11.46
CA LEU A 198 9.47 1.37 11.11
C LEU A 198 9.47 2.75 10.44
N SER A 199 9.40 3.78 11.26
CA SER A 199 9.76 5.14 10.86
C SER A 199 11.28 5.18 10.75
N GLN A 200 11.82 4.70 9.63
CA GLN A 200 13.23 4.88 9.35
C GLN A 200 13.40 6.23 8.67
N GLU A 201 13.67 7.24 9.48
CA GLU A 201 14.17 8.52 8.98
C GLU A 201 15.66 8.36 8.71
N THR A 202 16.04 8.11 7.47
CA THR A 202 17.45 8.04 7.08
C THR A 202 17.86 9.40 6.55
N THR A 203 18.52 10.20 7.38
CA THR A 203 19.16 11.43 6.92
C THR A 203 20.53 11.07 6.37
N ILE A 204 20.68 11.13 5.05
CA ILE A 204 21.96 10.91 4.37
C ILE A 204 22.56 12.27 4.08
N ASN A 205 23.55 12.67 4.88
CA ASN A 205 24.34 13.87 4.62
C ASN A 205 25.51 13.50 3.71
N ILE A 206 25.47 13.95 2.48
CA ILE A 206 26.56 13.75 1.51
C ILE A 206 27.38 15.02 1.49
N TYR A 207 28.57 14.96 2.06
CA TYR A 207 29.55 16.03 2.00
C TYR A 207 30.61 15.73 0.95
N GLY A 208 30.79 16.63 -0.03
CA GLY A 208 31.92 16.59 -0.96
C GLY A 208 31.87 15.47 -1.99
N ALA A 209 30.71 15.17 -2.53
CA ALA A 209 30.60 14.18 -3.61
C ALA A 209 31.26 14.69 -4.89
N ASN A 210 32.47 14.21 -5.19
CA ASN A 210 33.19 14.50 -6.43
C ASN A 210 32.72 13.63 -7.59
N ASP A 211 31.99 12.54 -7.32
CA ASP A 211 31.39 11.64 -8.32
C ASP A 211 30.01 11.16 -7.89
N PRO A 212 28.95 11.63 -8.56
CA PRO A 212 27.56 11.24 -8.23
C PRO A 212 27.29 9.74 -8.39
N ALA A 213 27.98 9.05 -9.29
CA ALA A 213 27.74 7.63 -9.56
C ALA A 213 28.34 6.74 -8.47
N SER A 214 29.52 7.08 -7.93
CA SER A 214 30.11 6.35 -6.81
C SER A 214 29.36 6.60 -5.51
N THR A 215 28.92 7.83 -5.29
CA THR A 215 28.10 8.21 -4.14
C THR A 215 26.77 7.49 -4.14
N GLY A 216 26.10 7.41 -5.29
CA GLY A 216 24.83 6.67 -5.45
C GLY A 216 24.96 5.18 -5.12
N ARG A 217 26.05 4.55 -5.52
CA ARG A 217 26.34 3.13 -5.20
C ARG A 217 26.58 2.93 -3.70
N GLU A 218 27.40 3.78 -3.08
CA GLU A 218 27.69 3.67 -1.64
C GLU A 218 26.44 3.88 -0.79
N VAL A 219 25.57 4.79 -1.18
CA VAL A 219 24.25 4.99 -0.54
C VAL A 219 23.37 3.76 -0.68
N ALA A 220 23.28 3.19 -1.87
CA ALA A 220 22.49 1.98 -2.14
C ALA A 220 23.01 0.77 -1.35
N ASP A 221 24.31 0.58 -1.26
CA ASP A 221 24.93 -0.51 -0.52
C ASP A 221 24.70 -0.37 1.00
N ARG A 222 24.83 0.84 1.53
CA ARG A 222 24.55 1.10 2.96
C ARG A 222 23.07 0.91 3.28
N GLN A 223 22.17 1.37 2.42
CA GLN A 223 20.74 1.17 2.58
C GLN A 223 20.35 -0.31 2.54
N SER A 224 20.94 -1.06 1.60
CA SER A 224 20.74 -2.52 1.50
C SER A 224 21.22 -3.24 2.77
N GLY A 225 22.36 -2.84 3.33
CA GLY A 225 22.87 -3.41 4.58
C GLY A 225 21.99 -3.10 5.80
N VAL A 226 21.36 -1.94 5.85
CA VAL A 226 20.41 -1.58 6.90
C VAL A 226 19.14 -2.38 6.77
N ASN A 227 18.58 -2.47 5.57
CA ASN A 227 17.36 -3.22 5.30
C ASN A 227 17.53 -4.72 5.61
N SER A 228 18.70 -5.31 5.29
CA SER A 228 19.00 -6.71 5.62
C SER A 228 19.04 -6.97 7.13
N ARG A 229 19.62 -6.05 7.91
CA ARG A 229 19.65 -6.17 9.39
C ARG A 229 18.25 -6.04 10.00
N LEU A 230 17.45 -5.12 9.48
CA LEU A 230 16.05 -4.96 9.92
C LEU A 230 15.21 -6.21 9.61
N THR A 231 15.38 -6.80 8.44
CA THR A 231 14.70 -8.04 8.07
C THR A 231 15.09 -9.21 8.98
N GLN A 232 16.37 -9.30 9.38
CA GLN A 232 16.84 -10.32 10.33
C GLN A 232 16.29 -10.11 11.75
N GLN A 233 16.12 -8.86 12.19
CA GLN A 233 15.54 -8.56 13.51
C GLN A 233 14.03 -8.84 13.57
N LEU A 234 13.34 -8.81 12.42
CA LEU A 234 11.90 -9.04 12.33
C LEU A 234 11.55 -10.53 12.14
N GLN A 235 12.54 -11.42 11.93
CA GLN A 235 12.28 -12.84 11.88
C GLN A 235 11.96 -13.36 13.30
N PRO A 236 10.78 -14.01 13.49
CA PRO A 236 10.48 -14.62 14.77
C PRO A 236 11.52 -15.69 15.08
N ARG A 237 12.15 -15.62 16.26
CA ARG A 237 13.01 -16.69 16.76
C ARG A 237 12.11 -17.89 17.00
N VAL A 238 12.26 -18.89 16.16
CA VAL A 238 11.68 -20.23 16.40
C VAL A 238 12.50 -20.87 17.51
N TYR A 239 11.89 -21.06 18.68
CA TYR A 239 12.39 -21.91 19.73
C TYR A 239 11.80 -23.30 19.58
#